data_0ccd4690e60a620a3f2cd831936794a5
#
_entry.id   0ccd4690e60a620a3f2cd831936794a5
#
_cell.length_a   1.000
_cell.length_b   1.000
_cell.length_c   1.000
_cell.angle_alpha   90.00
_cell.angle_beta   90.00
_cell.angle_gamma   90.00
#
_symmetry.space_group_name_H-M   'P 1'
#
loop_
_entity.id
_entity.type
_entity.pdbx_description
1 polymer ?
#
loop_
_entity_poly.entity_id
_entity_poly.type
_entity_poly.pdbx_seq_one_letter_code
_entity_poly.pdbx_strand_id
1 'polypeptide(L)'
;MAALKKRYYQKIDEEVYSAILDSGMSLSIIKKKGFVEKAAFLSTNFGALDNHFYIDGELQSYPAGIAHFLEHKLFEDEQGRDVTLDFVKLGADVNAFTTLEKTTYYFSTLDNFEESLELLLSFTSSFTSSEDAVNHEKRIIEQEINMYQDDSDYRVYLGCLQSLYPNTILGQDIAGSVDSIEEITVKDLKDNFDCFYRPANCHLVLVGDFDVEKIYNFVNKKQSKFTPSERIVEKEKHPIESDIQKLDSLQMEIFISKLAIGFKSVPFTDNRMRENILVQLLFNLLFGWTSPYYQNWYAEGKIDESVSIEYEVSNRYSFVIMTMDTAEPIRMSSLIRQVMTSADKKRLLTEEALDLQKKALYGEFLRSLDNIQNLGSQYLAYFENDKTYFDFGQELMSITSKELKDFLNHYLSNMEITDFVVFPK
;
A
#
# COMPACT_ATOMS: atom_id res chain seq x y z
N MET A 1 -26.66 -14.72 12.81
CA MET A 1 -25.26 -15.05 12.42
C MET A 1 -25.12 -14.88 10.93
N ALA A 2 -24.19 -14.07 10.50
CA ALA A 2 -23.86 -13.95 9.07
C ALA A 2 -23.39 -15.32 8.53
N ALA A 3 -23.87 -15.69 7.33
CA ALA A 3 -23.47 -16.96 6.72
C ALA A 3 -22.03 -16.85 6.20
N LEU A 4 -21.19 -17.78 6.63
CA LEU A 4 -19.83 -17.90 6.10
C LEU A 4 -19.88 -18.38 4.65
N LYS A 5 -19.41 -17.56 3.71
CA LYS A 5 -19.39 -17.87 2.27
C LYS A 5 -18.03 -18.46 1.92
N LYS A 6 -18.04 -19.63 1.26
CA LYS A 6 -16.85 -20.27 0.71
C LYS A 6 -16.70 -19.92 -0.77
N ARG A 7 -15.48 -19.50 -1.18
CA ARG A 7 -15.06 -19.40 -2.58
C ARG A 7 -13.83 -20.27 -2.79
N TYR A 8 -13.86 -21.11 -3.84
CA TYR A 8 -12.74 -21.97 -4.21
C TYR A 8 -12.17 -21.54 -5.56
N TYR A 9 -10.89 -21.31 -5.61
CA TYR A 9 -10.14 -20.89 -6.79
C TYR A 9 -9.41 -22.07 -7.40
N GLN A 10 -10.12 -22.84 -8.21
CA GLN A 10 -9.68 -24.13 -8.74
C GLN A 10 -8.31 -24.11 -9.42
N LYS A 11 -7.95 -23.03 -10.13
CA LYS A 11 -6.68 -22.94 -10.89
C LYS A 11 -5.44 -22.87 -10.02
N ILE A 12 -5.59 -22.40 -8.80
CA ILE A 12 -4.50 -22.17 -7.84
C ILE A 12 -4.68 -22.98 -6.56
N ASP A 13 -5.73 -23.79 -6.48
CA ASP A 13 -6.09 -24.65 -5.34
C ASP A 13 -6.22 -23.88 -4.00
N GLU A 14 -6.81 -22.69 -4.04
CA GLU A 14 -6.97 -21.82 -2.87
C GLU A 14 -8.42 -21.74 -2.41
N GLU A 15 -8.63 -21.71 -1.09
CA GLU A 15 -9.95 -21.59 -0.46
C GLU A 15 -10.03 -20.34 0.42
N VAL A 16 -11.04 -19.51 0.19
CA VAL A 16 -11.35 -18.35 1.02
C VAL A 16 -12.74 -18.48 1.59
N TYR A 17 -12.85 -18.18 2.86
CA TYR A 17 -14.12 -18.09 3.57
C TYR A 17 -14.31 -16.66 4.04
N SER A 18 -15.45 -16.06 3.71
CA SER A 18 -15.71 -14.65 4.02
C SER A 18 -17.06 -14.46 4.70
N ALA A 19 -17.14 -13.50 5.60
CA ALA A 19 -18.38 -13.06 6.26
C ALA A 19 -18.30 -11.59 6.61
N ILE A 20 -19.45 -10.93 6.70
CA ILE A 20 -19.58 -9.66 7.42
C ILE A 20 -20.20 -10.02 8.78
N LEU A 21 -19.48 -9.76 9.86
CA LEU A 21 -19.93 -10.09 11.23
C LEU A 21 -21.06 -9.15 11.67
N ASP A 22 -21.78 -9.54 12.73
CA ASP A 22 -22.88 -8.73 13.29
C ASP A 22 -22.38 -7.34 13.78
N SER A 23 -21.09 -7.20 14.12
CA SER A 23 -20.41 -5.93 14.43
C SER A 23 -20.19 -5.04 13.19
N GLY A 24 -20.41 -5.54 11.98
CA GLY A 24 -20.08 -4.90 10.72
C GLY A 24 -18.66 -5.21 10.18
N MET A 25 -17.77 -5.84 10.97
CA MET A 25 -16.41 -6.17 10.56
C MET A 25 -16.42 -7.17 9.40
N SER A 26 -15.64 -6.89 8.37
CA SER A 26 -15.34 -7.85 7.31
C SER A 26 -14.35 -8.89 7.82
N LEU A 27 -14.62 -10.17 7.59
CA LEU A 27 -13.74 -11.29 7.93
C LEU A 27 -13.43 -12.09 6.67
N SER A 28 -12.16 -12.38 6.43
CA SER A 28 -11.70 -13.34 5.42
C SER A 28 -10.77 -14.36 6.06
N ILE A 29 -11.00 -15.63 5.81
CA ILE A 29 -10.16 -16.74 6.28
C ILE A 29 -9.60 -17.45 5.04
N ILE A 30 -8.30 -17.34 4.84
CA ILE A 30 -7.55 -17.97 3.76
C ILE A 30 -6.96 -19.26 4.32
N LYS A 31 -7.52 -20.40 3.88
CA LYS A 31 -7.10 -21.70 4.41
C LYS A 31 -5.89 -22.25 3.65
N LYS A 32 -4.71 -22.22 4.30
CA LYS A 32 -3.45 -22.75 3.76
C LYS A 32 -3.13 -24.11 4.37
N LYS A 33 -3.70 -25.16 3.78
CA LYS A 33 -3.56 -26.53 4.29
C LYS A 33 -2.10 -26.96 4.41
N GLY A 34 -1.70 -27.46 5.60
CA GLY A 34 -0.36 -27.96 5.89
C GLY A 34 0.66 -26.89 6.24
N PHE A 35 0.29 -25.61 6.23
CA PHE A 35 1.16 -24.54 6.74
C PHE A 35 1.17 -24.55 8.26
N VAL A 36 2.36 -24.52 8.85
CA VAL A 36 2.55 -24.46 10.31
C VAL A 36 2.37 -23.04 10.80
N GLU A 37 2.97 -22.08 10.11
CA GLU A 37 2.82 -20.66 10.39
C GLU A 37 1.39 -20.19 10.12
N LYS A 38 0.91 -19.29 10.96
CA LYS A 38 -0.40 -18.62 10.85
C LYS A 38 -0.20 -17.14 11.04
N ALA A 39 -0.98 -16.33 10.31
CA ALA A 39 -0.95 -14.88 10.46
C ALA A 39 -2.36 -14.30 10.53
N ALA A 40 -2.48 -13.16 11.19
CA ALA A 40 -3.68 -12.34 11.21
C ALA A 40 -3.34 -10.89 10.87
N PHE A 41 -4.20 -10.27 10.06
CA PHE A 41 -4.07 -8.88 9.63
C PHE A 41 -5.38 -8.17 9.96
N LEU A 42 -5.31 -7.12 10.73
CA LEU A 42 -6.44 -6.21 10.97
C LEU A 42 -6.14 -4.89 10.28
N SER A 43 -6.88 -4.60 9.21
CA SER A 43 -6.74 -3.36 8.46
C SER A 43 -7.94 -2.46 8.69
N THR A 44 -7.69 -1.18 8.96
CA THR A 44 -8.71 -0.14 8.93
C THR A 44 -8.57 0.67 7.64
N ASN A 45 -9.70 1.09 7.05
CA ASN A 45 -9.70 2.03 5.94
C ASN A 45 -9.45 3.45 6.48
N PHE A 46 -8.22 3.69 6.92
CA PHE A 46 -7.71 4.96 7.40
C PHE A 46 -6.21 5.03 7.08
N GLY A 47 -5.81 5.96 6.24
CA GLY A 47 -4.43 6.13 5.81
C GLY A 47 -4.01 7.59 5.74
N ALA A 48 -2.83 7.85 5.19
CA ALA A 48 -2.24 9.19 5.15
C ALA A 48 -3.09 10.22 4.39
N LEU A 49 -3.94 9.79 3.42
CA LEU A 49 -4.83 10.66 2.66
C LEU A 49 -6.10 11.06 3.41
N ASP A 50 -6.35 10.52 4.61
CA ASP A 50 -7.60 10.69 5.34
C ASP A 50 -7.49 11.74 6.46
N ASN A 51 -6.71 12.80 6.25
CA ASN A 51 -6.62 13.93 7.18
C ASN A 51 -7.74 14.96 7.02
N HIS A 52 -8.56 14.84 5.95
CA HIS A 52 -9.75 15.62 5.71
C HIS A 52 -10.92 14.69 5.39
N PHE A 53 -11.98 14.78 6.16
CA PHE A 53 -13.20 13.97 5.98
C PHE A 53 -14.42 14.63 6.61
N TYR A 54 -15.61 14.15 6.29
CA TYR A 54 -16.85 14.68 6.83
C TYR A 54 -17.42 13.77 7.91
N ILE A 55 -17.89 14.37 9.02
CA ILE A 55 -18.64 13.70 10.06
C ILE A 55 -20.03 14.32 10.07
N ASP A 56 -21.05 13.51 9.79
CA ASP A 56 -22.45 13.95 9.74
C ASP A 56 -22.64 15.21 8.88
N GLY A 57 -21.85 15.35 7.79
CA GLY A 57 -21.87 16.45 6.84
C GLY A 57 -20.96 17.64 7.20
N GLU A 58 -20.29 17.64 8.35
CA GLU A 58 -19.35 18.68 8.76
C GLU A 58 -17.89 18.27 8.44
N LEU A 59 -17.17 19.14 7.72
CA LEU A 59 -15.76 18.91 7.38
C LEU A 59 -14.88 18.96 8.63
N GLN A 60 -14.10 17.91 8.80
CA GLN A 60 -13.05 17.82 9.79
C GLN A 60 -11.69 17.89 9.09
N SER A 61 -10.72 18.50 9.76
CA SER A 61 -9.35 18.65 9.23
C SER A 61 -8.34 18.39 10.35
N TYR A 62 -7.37 17.54 10.06
CA TYR A 62 -6.34 17.11 11.00
C TYR A 62 -4.95 17.26 10.37
N PRO A 63 -3.89 17.41 11.19
CA PRO A 63 -2.52 17.48 10.69
C PRO A 63 -2.12 16.24 9.89
N ALA A 64 -1.23 16.43 8.90
CA ALA A 64 -0.62 15.31 8.18
C ALA A 64 0.21 14.44 9.15
N GLY A 65 0.27 13.13 8.86
CA GLY A 65 0.93 12.15 9.73
C GLY A 65 0.02 11.56 10.81
N ILE A 66 -1.23 12.02 10.96
CA ILE A 66 -2.11 11.57 12.05
C ILE A 66 -2.42 10.07 11.99
N ALA A 67 -2.52 9.46 10.79
CA ALA A 67 -2.76 8.03 10.65
C ALA A 67 -1.56 7.21 11.12
N HIS A 68 -0.35 7.60 10.74
CA HIS A 68 0.90 7.00 11.17
C HIS A 68 1.14 7.20 12.67
N PHE A 69 0.86 8.40 13.18
CA PHE A 69 0.95 8.66 14.62
C PHE A 69 0.03 7.74 15.42
N LEU A 70 -1.21 7.55 14.95
CA LEU A 70 -2.18 6.68 15.62
C LEU A 70 -1.75 5.21 15.55
N GLU A 71 -1.09 4.79 14.45
CA GLU A 71 -0.48 3.46 14.33
C GLU A 71 0.49 3.21 15.49
N HIS A 72 1.46 4.11 15.72
CA HIS A 72 2.42 4.03 16.83
C HIS A 72 1.72 3.98 18.18
N LYS A 73 0.76 4.87 18.40
CA LYS A 73 0.13 5.02 19.72
C LYS A 73 -0.74 3.84 20.13
N LEU A 74 -1.23 3.02 19.20
CA LEU A 74 -2.00 1.83 19.55
C LEU A 74 -1.13 0.71 20.13
N PHE A 75 0.18 0.70 19.90
CA PHE A 75 1.08 -0.26 20.54
C PHE A 75 1.37 0.07 22.02
N GLU A 76 0.87 1.19 22.53
CA GLU A 76 0.98 1.55 23.94
C GLU A 76 -0.35 1.34 24.67
N ASP A 77 -0.34 0.55 25.74
CA ASP A 77 -1.53 0.32 26.55
C ASP A 77 -1.88 1.52 27.47
N GLU A 78 -2.99 1.42 28.20
CA GLU A 78 -3.47 2.46 29.12
C GLU A 78 -2.46 2.83 30.23
N GLN A 79 -1.49 1.97 30.52
CA GLN A 79 -0.43 2.18 31.51
C GLN A 79 0.89 2.70 30.87
N GLY A 80 0.90 2.94 29.57
CA GLY A 80 2.10 3.36 28.84
C GLY A 80 3.10 2.22 28.58
N ARG A 81 2.62 0.96 28.57
CA ARG A 81 3.43 -0.23 28.37
C ARG A 81 3.33 -0.68 26.91
N ASP A 82 4.47 -1.07 26.32
CA ASP A 82 4.54 -1.59 24.96
C ASP A 82 3.87 -2.97 24.85
N VAL A 83 2.79 -3.03 24.04
CA VAL A 83 2.00 -4.25 23.78
C VAL A 83 2.80 -5.29 22.97
N THR A 84 3.81 -4.89 22.21
CA THR A 84 4.64 -5.82 21.43
C THR A 84 5.32 -6.87 22.31
N LEU A 85 5.65 -6.50 23.56
CA LEU A 85 6.23 -7.42 24.53
C LEU A 85 5.30 -8.58 24.90
N ASP A 86 3.98 -8.38 24.83
CA ASP A 86 3.02 -9.45 25.12
C ASP A 86 2.91 -10.41 23.94
N PHE A 87 3.06 -9.95 22.69
CA PHE A 87 3.21 -10.83 21.51
C PHE A 87 4.47 -11.68 21.58
N VAL A 88 5.61 -11.08 21.95
CA VAL A 88 6.88 -11.81 22.12
C VAL A 88 6.73 -12.95 23.15
N LYS A 89 6.01 -12.74 24.27
CA LYS A 89 5.75 -13.80 25.27
C LYS A 89 4.91 -14.95 24.70
N LEU A 90 4.06 -14.69 23.71
CA LEU A 90 3.26 -15.69 23.00
C LEU A 90 4.04 -16.39 21.87
N GLY A 91 5.26 -15.92 21.56
CA GLY A 91 6.06 -16.41 20.43
C GLY A 91 5.55 -15.89 19.09
N ALA A 92 4.88 -14.76 19.09
CA ALA A 92 4.36 -14.11 17.90
C ALA A 92 5.24 -12.90 17.53
N ASP A 93 5.44 -12.69 16.23
CA ASP A 93 6.06 -11.50 15.64
C ASP A 93 4.95 -10.56 15.19
N VAL A 94 4.92 -9.33 15.75
CA VAL A 94 3.88 -8.34 15.49
C VAL A 94 4.48 -7.10 14.84
N ASN A 95 3.74 -6.51 13.90
CA ASN A 95 4.13 -5.26 13.25
C ASN A 95 2.89 -4.50 12.76
N ALA A 96 3.08 -3.28 12.26
CA ALA A 96 2.06 -2.50 11.59
C ALA A 96 2.66 -1.69 10.45
N PHE A 97 1.82 -1.16 9.60
CA PHE A 97 2.20 -0.18 8.58
C PHE A 97 1.01 0.70 8.19
N THR A 98 1.31 1.94 7.90
CA THR A 98 0.37 2.91 7.32
C THR A 98 0.70 3.12 5.85
N THR A 99 -0.33 3.09 5.02
CA THR A 99 -0.25 3.42 3.59
C THR A 99 -1.02 4.71 3.30
N LEU A 100 -1.12 5.08 2.04
CA LEU A 100 -1.94 6.22 1.62
C LEU A 100 -3.41 6.08 2.01
N GLU A 101 -3.98 4.87 2.00
CA GLU A 101 -5.41 4.65 2.18
C GLU A 101 -5.79 3.79 3.41
N LYS A 102 -4.82 3.09 4.02
CA LYS A 102 -5.09 2.09 5.08
C LYS A 102 -4.00 2.08 6.13
N THR A 103 -4.37 1.69 7.35
CA THR A 103 -3.43 1.26 8.40
C THR A 103 -3.71 -0.19 8.74
N THR A 104 -2.67 -1.01 8.81
CA THR A 104 -2.78 -2.46 9.03
C THR A 104 -1.87 -2.89 10.16
N TYR A 105 -2.44 -3.61 11.13
CA TYR A 105 -1.73 -4.29 12.22
C TYR A 105 -1.75 -5.78 11.95
N TYR A 106 -0.63 -6.45 12.09
CA TYR A 106 -0.56 -7.88 11.80
C TYR A 106 0.42 -8.60 12.72
N PHE A 107 0.20 -9.88 12.88
CA PHE A 107 1.19 -10.76 13.49
C PHE A 107 1.29 -12.07 12.73
N SER A 108 2.42 -12.75 12.87
CA SER A 108 2.59 -14.15 12.52
C SER A 108 3.09 -14.97 13.70
N THR A 109 2.74 -16.25 13.73
CA THR A 109 3.13 -17.15 14.81
C THR A 109 3.08 -18.61 14.38
N LEU A 110 3.85 -19.45 15.06
CA LEU A 110 3.76 -20.91 14.94
C LEU A 110 2.78 -21.52 15.96
N ASP A 111 2.68 -20.89 17.14
CA ASP A 111 1.88 -21.36 18.29
C ASP A 111 1.06 -20.20 18.89
N ASN A 112 0.14 -20.49 19.81
CA ASN A 112 -0.65 -19.51 20.57
C ASN A 112 -1.40 -18.50 19.68
N PHE A 113 -1.93 -18.98 18.53
CA PHE A 113 -2.59 -18.11 17.55
C PHE A 113 -3.85 -17.45 18.11
N GLU A 114 -4.70 -18.18 18.85
CA GLU A 114 -5.96 -17.65 19.38
C GLU A 114 -5.69 -16.55 20.43
N GLU A 115 -4.67 -16.75 21.28
CA GLU A 115 -4.24 -15.76 22.27
C GLU A 115 -3.65 -14.51 21.62
N SER A 116 -2.81 -14.68 20.60
CA SER A 116 -2.24 -13.57 19.83
C SER A 116 -3.34 -12.81 19.05
N LEU A 117 -4.32 -13.52 18.49
CA LEU A 117 -5.47 -12.90 17.83
C LEU A 117 -6.36 -12.12 18.81
N GLU A 118 -6.56 -12.65 20.02
CA GLU A 118 -7.27 -11.92 21.07
C GLU A 118 -6.55 -10.63 21.44
N LEU A 119 -5.23 -10.67 21.55
CA LEU A 119 -4.39 -9.50 21.84
C LEU A 119 -4.50 -8.48 20.70
N LEU A 120 -4.38 -8.89 19.42
CA LEU A 120 -4.55 -8.02 18.26
C LEU A 120 -5.91 -7.31 18.27
N LEU A 121 -7.00 -8.06 18.45
CA LEU A 121 -8.35 -7.51 18.51
C LEU A 121 -8.59 -6.62 19.73
N SER A 122 -7.86 -6.84 20.82
CA SER A 122 -8.00 -6.06 22.07
C SER A 122 -7.35 -4.69 21.93
N PHE A 123 -6.05 -4.62 21.60
CA PHE A 123 -5.33 -3.35 21.56
C PHE A 123 -5.81 -2.41 20.46
N THR A 124 -6.31 -2.96 19.33
CA THR A 124 -6.88 -2.17 18.25
C THR A 124 -8.34 -1.74 18.49
N SER A 125 -8.96 -2.12 19.59
CA SER A 125 -10.38 -1.85 19.88
C SER A 125 -10.64 -0.69 20.85
N SER A 126 -9.59 -0.14 21.46
CA SER A 126 -9.70 1.00 22.38
C SER A 126 -8.49 1.90 22.24
N PHE A 127 -8.67 3.18 22.48
CA PHE A 127 -7.60 4.17 22.46
C PHE A 127 -7.70 5.03 23.71
N THR A 128 -6.63 5.06 24.48
CA THR A 128 -6.45 5.94 25.63
C THR A 128 -5.00 6.38 25.66
N SER A 129 -4.75 7.67 25.77
CA SER A 129 -3.41 8.23 25.87
C SER A 129 -3.40 9.49 26.71
N SER A 130 -2.25 9.86 27.27
CA SER A 130 -2.02 11.11 27.96
C SER A 130 -1.27 12.12 27.09
N GLU A 131 -1.33 13.39 27.44
CA GLU A 131 -0.53 14.42 26.75
C GLU A 131 0.97 14.13 26.84
N ASP A 132 1.45 13.65 27.99
CA ASP A 132 2.87 13.30 28.18
C ASP A 132 3.28 12.13 27.26
N ALA A 133 2.42 11.13 27.09
CA ALA A 133 2.67 10.00 26.20
C ALA A 133 2.65 10.42 24.71
N VAL A 134 1.73 11.30 24.33
CA VAL A 134 1.72 11.87 22.96
C VAL A 134 2.97 12.72 22.72
N ASN A 135 3.37 13.57 23.67
CA ASN A 135 4.59 14.38 23.54
C ASN A 135 5.87 13.53 23.54
N HIS A 136 5.84 12.34 24.15
CA HIS A 136 6.94 11.39 24.06
C HIS A 136 7.02 10.80 22.66
N GLU A 137 5.88 10.38 22.10
CA GLU A 137 5.80 9.78 20.76
C GLU A 137 6.19 10.78 19.65
N LYS A 138 5.82 12.06 19.78
CA LYS A 138 6.27 13.11 18.84
C LYS A 138 7.79 13.09 18.63
N ARG A 139 8.55 12.93 19.72
CA ARG A 139 10.03 12.87 19.64
C ARG A 139 10.55 11.61 18.96
N ILE A 140 9.82 10.48 19.10
CA ILE A 140 10.18 9.22 18.42
C ILE A 140 9.93 9.37 16.93
N ILE A 141 8.74 9.86 16.54
CA ILE A 141 8.39 10.08 15.13
C ILE A 141 9.26 11.17 14.49
N GLU A 142 9.63 12.23 15.23
CA GLU A 142 10.60 13.23 14.76
C GLU A 142 11.95 12.58 14.42
N GLN A 143 12.45 11.68 15.27
CA GLN A 143 13.69 10.94 14.99
C GLN A 143 13.55 10.03 13.75
N GLU A 144 12.41 9.40 13.58
CA GLU A 144 12.12 8.59 12.41
C GLU A 144 12.06 9.45 11.13
N ILE A 145 11.35 10.57 11.15
CA ILE A 145 11.32 11.53 10.03
C ILE A 145 12.75 11.98 9.67
N ASN A 146 13.56 12.34 10.67
CA ASN A 146 14.94 12.77 10.44
C ASN A 146 15.81 11.64 9.88
N MET A 147 15.60 10.39 10.31
CA MET A 147 16.28 9.21 9.73
C MET A 147 15.95 9.05 8.24
N TYR A 148 14.68 9.19 7.85
CA TYR A 148 14.27 9.13 6.43
C TYR A 148 14.78 10.33 5.63
N GLN A 149 14.97 11.51 6.26
CA GLN A 149 15.58 12.65 5.57
C GLN A 149 17.04 12.39 5.17
N ASP A 150 17.74 11.51 5.87
CA ASP A 150 19.13 11.09 5.56
C ASP A 150 19.20 9.92 4.57
N ASP A 151 18.08 9.25 4.28
CA ASP A 151 18.00 8.16 3.31
C ASP A 151 17.80 8.70 1.88
N SER A 152 18.82 8.53 1.04
CA SER A 152 18.80 9.05 -0.33
C SER A 152 17.81 8.35 -1.26
N ASP A 153 17.48 7.07 -1.02
CA ASP A 153 16.50 6.31 -1.81
C ASP A 153 15.08 6.77 -1.46
N TYR A 154 14.82 6.97 -0.18
CA TYR A 154 13.58 7.57 0.27
C TYR A 154 13.39 9.00 -0.26
N ARG A 155 14.45 9.81 -0.18
CA ARG A 155 14.42 11.23 -0.61
C ARG A 155 14.18 11.39 -2.10
N VAL A 156 14.77 10.54 -2.94
CA VAL A 156 14.55 10.61 -4.39
C VAL A 156 13.12 10.20 -4.76
N TYR A 157 12.56 9.19 -4.08
CA TYR A 157 11.18 8.76 -4.27
C TYR A 157 10.18 9.84 -3.82
N LEU A 158 10.29 10.30 -2.55
CA LEU A 158 9.38 11.30 -1.99
C LEU A 158 9.46 12.63 -2.76
N GLY A 159 10.66 13.07 -3.14
CA GLY A 159 10.84 14.28 -3.95
C GLY A 159 10.17 14.19 -5.32
N CYS A 160 10.20 13.01 -5.94
CA CYS A 160 9.48 12.76 -7.18
C CYS A 160 7.96 12.78 -6.97
N LEU A 161 7.46 12.16 -5.89
CA LEU A 161 6.03 12.19 -5.55
C LEU A 161 5.55 13.61 -5.25
N GLN A 162 6.34 14.41 -4.53
CA GLN A 162 6.09 15.84 -4.30
C GLN A 162 6.04 16.64 -5.60
N SER A 163 6.90 16.29 -6.57
CA SER A 163 6.91 16.94 -7.88
C SER A 163 5.71 16.53 -8.75
N LEU A 164 5.18 15.31 -8.59
CA LEU A 164 3.94 14.85 -9.25
C LEU A 164 2.69 15.49 -8.66
N TYR A 165 2.66 15.71 -7.34
CA TYR A 165 1.49 16.17 -6.59
C TYR A 165 1.84 17.33 -5.64
N PRO A 166 2.41 18.44 -6.15
CA PRO A 166 2.83 19.56 -5.31
C PRO A 166 1.63 20.18 -4.59
N ASN A 167 1.86 20.56 -3.34
CA ASN A 167 0.86 21.20 -2.46
C ASN A 167 -0.42 20.37 -2.22
N THR A 168 -0.36 19.05 -2.39
CA THR A 168 -1.46 18.14 -2.06
C THR A 168 -1.05 17.23 -0.92
N ILE A 169 -2.04 16.59 -0.27
CA ILE A 169 -1.79 15.58 0.77
C ILE A 169 -1.03 14.35 0.21
N LEU A 170 -1.24 14.00 -1.05
CA LEU A 170 -0.55 12.87 -1.69
C LEU A 170 0.96 13.14 -1.88
N GLY A 171 1.36 14.40 -2.04
CA GLY A 171 2.76 14.81 -2.08
C GLY A 171 3.40 14.96 -0.70
N GLN A 172 2.70 14.69 0.38
CA GLN A 172 3.27 14.74 1.74
C GLN A 172 3.78 13.37 2.17
N ASP A 173 4.72 13.37 3.10
CA ASP A 173 5.20 12.15 3.74
C ASP A 173 4.06 11.48 4.54
N ILE A 174 3.99 10.16 4.52
CA ILE A 174 3.02 9.37 5.29
C ILE A 174 3.18 9.65 6.79
N ALA A 175 4.41 9.83 7.26
CA ALA A 175 4.70 10.19 8.64
C ALA A 175 4.39 11.66 8.97
N GLY A 176 4.06 12.47 7.96
CA GLY A 176 3.91 13.91 8.09
C GLY A 176 5.24 14.66 8.06
N SER A 177 5.26 15.82 8.65
CA SER A 177 6.46 16.64 8.88
C SER A 177 6.63 16.91 10.38
N VAL A 178 7.83 17.33 10.81
CA VAL A 178 8.07 17.72 12.20
C VAL A 178 7.05 18.76 12.65
N ASP A 179 6.76 19.76 11.82
CA ASP A 179 5.78 20.81 12.13
C ASP A 179 4.36 20.23 12.26
N SER A 180 3.94 19.34 11.34
CA SER A 180 2.57 18.79 11.38
C SER A 180 2.37 17.85 12.57
N ILE A 181 3.36 17.03 12.95
CA ILE A 181 3.23 16.14 14.10
C ILE A 181 3.22 16.91 15.43
N GLU A 182 3.89 18.05 15.52
CA GLU A 182 3.82 18.90 16.71
C GLU A 182 2.42 19.46 16.98
N GLU A 183 1.61 19.67 15.95
CA GLU A 183 0.23 20.13 16.09
C GLU A 183 -0.75 19.03 16.57
N ILE A 184 -0.40 17.75 16.44
CA ILE A 184 -1.28 16.63 16.82
C ILE A 184 -1.52 16.60 18.32
N THR A 185 -2.78 16.52 18.71
CA THR A 185 -3.23 16.44 20.11
C THR A 185 -3.83 15.07 20.46
N VAL A 186 -3.92 14.76 21.77
CA VAL A 186 -4.65 13.56 22.25
C VAL A 186 -6.09 13.54 21.71
N LYS A 187 -6.73 14.72 21.64
CA LYS A 187 -8.09 14.85 21.12
C LYS A 187 -8.16 14.48 19.64
N ASP A 188 -7.23 14.94 18.82
CA ASP A 188 -7.19 14.63 17.39
C ASP A 188 -7.04 13.12 17.15
N LEU A 189 -6.12 12.47 17.89
CA LEU A 189 -5.92 11.02 17.84
C LEU A 189 -7.21 10.28 18.24
N LYS A 190 -7.86 10.72 19.32
CA LYS A 190 -9.11 10.10 19.79
C LYS A 190 -10.25 10.27 18.81
N ASP A 191 -10.41 11.45 18.23
CA ASP A 191 -11.45 11.74 17.23
C ASP A 191 -11.28 10.85 15.99
N ASN A 192 -10.05 10.70 15.49
CA ASN A 192 -9.75 9.83 14.35
C ASN A 192 -9.93 8.35 14.68
N PHE A 193 -9.48 7.91 15.87
CA PHE A 193 -9.73 6.55 16.33
C PHE A 193 -11.22 6.23 16.36
N ASP A 194 -12.03 7.09 16.96
CA ASP A 194 -13.48 6.89 17.08
C ASP A 194 -14.20 6.93 15.72
N CYS A 195 -13.61 7.55 14.72
CA CYS A 195 -14.14 7.59 13.36
C CYS A 195 -13.78 6.34 12.55
N PHE A 196 -12.55 5.87 12.64
CA PHE A 196 -12.01 4.90 11.67
C PHE A 196 -11.77 3.51 12.25
N TYR A 197 -11.51 3.35 13.57
CA TYR A 197 -11.27 2.05 14.20
C TYR A 197 -12.54 1.37 14.66
N ARG A 198 -13.61 1.53 13.89
CA ARG A 198 -14.91 0.87 14.10
C ARG A 198 -14.93 -0.44 13.32
N PRO A 199 -15.53 -1.52 13.90
CA PRO A 199 -15.58 -2.82 13.22
C PRO A 199 -16.05 -2.74 11.76
N ALA A 200 -17.08 -1.95 11.47
CA ALA A 200 -17.61 -1.80 10.11
C ALA A 200 -16.64 -1.17 9.10
N ASN A 201 -15.58 -0.48 9.57
CA ASN A 201 -14.52 0.08 8.74
C ASN A 201 -13.28 -0.82 8.68
N CYS A 202 -13.29 -1.94 9.42
CA CYS A 202 -12.14 -2.84 9.54
C CYS A 202 -12.35 -4.15 8.77
N HIS A 203 -11.25 -4.68 8.26
CA HIS A 203 -11.18 -5.99 7.64
C HIS A 203 -10.15 -6.87 8.36
N LEU A 204 -10.60 -7.98 8.91
CA LEU A 204 -9.75 -8.99 9.52
C LEU A 204 -9.48 -10.10 8.51
N VAL A 205 -8.22 -10.33 8.19
CA VAL A 205 -7.77 -11.42 7.30
C VAL A 205 -6.95 -12.42 8.10
N LEU A 206 -7.34 -13.67 8.10
CA LEU A 206 -6.62 -14.78 8.75
C LEU A 206 -6.05 -15.70 7.67
N VAL A 207 -4.76 -16.02 7.77
CA VAL A 207 -4.05 -16.88 6.80
C VAL A 207 -3.39 -18.03 7.55
N GLY A 208 -3.69 -19.28 7.16
CA GLY A 208 -3.10 -20.46 7.79
C GLY A 208 -3.96 -21.73 7.71
N ASP A 209 -3.48 -22.82 8.30
CA ASP A 209 -4.26 -24.06 8.39
C ASP A 209 -5.18 -24.02 9.62
N PHE A 210 -6.42 -23.60 9.39
CA PHE A 210 -7.42 -23.43 10.41
C PHE A 210 -8.54 -24.49 10.31
N ASP A 211 -9.10 -24.86 11.48
CA ASP A 211 -10.50 -25.28 11.56
C ASP A 211 -11.35 -24.01 11.38
N VAL A 212 -11.93 -23.88 10.19
CA VAL A 212 -12.62 -22.67 9.74
C VAL A 212 -13.82 -22.33 10.64
N GLU A 213 -14.61 -23.31 11.01
CA GLU A 213 -15.77 -23.11 11.89
C GLU A 213 -15.35 -22.70 13.30
N LYS A 214 -14.30 -23.32 13.85
CA LYS A 214 -13.78 -23.00 15.18
C LYS A 214 -13.27 -21.55 15.21
N ILE A 215 -12.42 -21.14 14.26
CA ILE A 215 -11.84 -19.80 14.25
C ILE A 215 -12.90 -18.73 13.92
N TYR A 216 -13.86 -19.01 13.04
CA TYR A 216 -14.98 -18.13 12.79
C TYR A 216 -15.79 -17.87 14.06
N ASN A 217 -16.14 -18.93 14.82
CA ASN A 217 -16.89 -18.81 16.06
C ASN A 217 -16.12 -18.05 17.14
N PHE A 218 -14.80 -18.24 17.20
CA PHE A 218 -13.92 -17.49 18.10
C PHE A 218 -13.98 -15.98 17.79
N VAL A 219 -13.75 -15.58 16.53
CA VAL A 219 -13.80 -14.18 16.12
C VAL A 219 -15.18 -13.57 16.34
N ASN A 220 -16.24 -14.27 15.92
CA ASN A 220 -17.61 -13.78 16.07
C ASN A 220 -17.98 -13.55 17.55
N LYS A 221 -17.55 -14.44 18.45
CA LYS A 221 -17.73 -14.28 19.89
C LYS A 221 -16.99 -13.05 20.43
N LYS A 222 -15.75 -12.78 19.97
CA LYS A 222 -14.99 -11.61 20.40
C LYS A 222 -15.61 -10.31 19.86
N GLN A 223 -16.17 -10.34 18.67
CA GLN A 223 -16.82 -9.20 18.02
C GLN A 223 -18.25 -8.94 18.49
N SER A 224 -18.92 -9.89 19.11
CA SER A 224 -20.34 -9.78 19.55
C SER A 224 -20.60 -8.67 20.58
N LYS A 225 -19.55 -8.16 21.25
CA LYS A 225 -19.65 -7.03 22.20
C LYS A 225 -19.77 -5.66 21.52
N PHE A 226 -19.48 -5.57 20.22
CA PHE A 226 -19.54 -4.33 19.47
C PHE A 226 -20.87 -4.22 18.73
N THR A 227 -21.47 -3.03 18.79
CA THR A 227 -22.64 -2.67 17.99
C THR A 227 -22.21 -1.74 16.86
N PRO A 228 -22.81 -1.88 15.66
CA PRO A 228 -22.54 -0.93 14.56
C PRO A 228 -22.80 0.51 15.00
N SER A 229 -21.91 1.42 14.65
CA SER A 229 -22.08 2.86 14.89
C SER A 229 -23.05 3.45 13.87
N GLU A 230 -23.92 4.34 14.32
CA GLU A 230 -24.81 5.11 13.44
C GLU A 230 -24.12 6.36 12.84
N ARG A 231 -22.93 6.75 13.35
CA ARG A 231 -22.18 7.91 12.88
C ARG A 231 -21.76 7.71 11.41
N ILE A 232 -22.08 8.68 10.57
CA ILE A 232 -21.70 8.69 9.16
C ILE A 232 -20.35 9.39 9.01
N VAL A 233 -19.35 8.67 8.50
CA VAL A 233 -18.05 9.22 8.14
C VAL A 233 -17.87 9.08 6.63
N GLU A 234 -17.68 10.20 5.96
CA GLU A 234 -17.50 10.25 4.52
C GLU A 234 -16.11 10.79 4.18
N LYS A 235 -15.31 9.99 3.51
CA LYS A 235 -14.01 10.38 3.00
C LYS A 235 -14.13 11.20 1.72
N GLU A 236 -13.13 12.03 1.46
CA GLU A 236 -12.97 12.68 0.15
C GLU A 236 -12.83 11.63 -0.96
N LYS A 237 -13.62 11.78 -2.03
CA LYS A 237 -13.68 10.80 -3.15
C LYS A 237 -13.19 11.40 -4.48
N HIS A 238 -13.00 12.72 -4.53
CA HIS A 238 -12.57 13.36 -5.77
C HIS A 238 -11.13 13.02 -6.12
N PRO A 239 -10.81 12.92 -7.42
CA PRO A 239 -9.41 12.79 -7.86
C PRO A 239 -8.53 13.89 -7.27
N ILE A 240 -7.30 13.54 -6.94
CA ILE A 240 -6.31 14.50 -6.46
C ILE A 240 -5.67 15.16 -7.67
N GLU A 241 -6.10 16.39 -7.95
CA GLU A 241 -5.60 17.18 -9.06
C GLU A 241 -4.48 18.12 -8.59
N SER A 242 -3.46 18.27 -9.41
CA SER A 242 -2.37 19.23 -9.23
C SER A 242 -1.62 19.40 -10.54
N ASP A 243 -1.08 20.60 -10.78
CA ASP A 243 -0.08 20.77 -11.83
C ASP A 243 1.26 20.19 -11.38
N ILE A 244 1.96 19.46 -12.24
CA ILE A 244 3.25 18.88 -11.88
C ILE A 244 4.37 19.94 -11.83
N GLN A 245 5.36 19.75 -10.96
CA GLN A 245 6.65 20.40 -11.03
C GLN A 245 7.56 19.58 -11.96
N LYS A 246 7.93 20.12 -13.11
CA LYS A 246 8.57 19.36 -14.20
C LYS A 246 9.96 18.82 -13.89
N LEU A 247 10.68 19.48 -12.99
CA LEU A 247 12.02 19.12 -12.57
C LEU A 247 12.28 19.71 -11.20
N ASP A 248 12.83 18.91 -10.31
CA ASP A 248 13.37 19.37 -9.03
C ASP A 248 14.60 18.54 -8.65
N SER A 249 15.37 19.00 -7.68
CA SER A 249 16.58 18.32 -7.25
C SER A 249 17.02 18.73 -5.86
N LEU A 250 17.81 17.86 -5.22
CA LEU A 250 18.51 18.19 -3.99
C LEU A 250 19.95 17.64 -4.03
N GLN A 251 20.80 18.07 -3.09
CA GLN A 251 22.15 17.54 -2.92
C GLN A 251 22.28 16.79 -1.58
N MET A 252 22.89 15.61 -1.62
CA MET A 252 23.17 14.78 -0.44
C MET A 252 24.60 14.26 -0.46
N GLU A 253 25.09 13.75 0.66
CA GLU A 253 26.39 13.08 0.76
C GLU A 253 26.31 11.66 0.23
N ILE A 254 26.26 11.52 -1.10
CA ILE A 254 26.20 10.28 -1.85
C ILE A 254 27.32 10.21 -2.88
N PHE A 255 27.66 9.00 -3.38
CA PHE A 255 28.74 8.82 -4.36
C PHE A 255 28.27 8.88 -5.80
N ILE A 256 27.03 8.46 -6.07
CA ILE A 256 26.43 8.43 -7.42
C ILE A 256 25.07 9.12 -7.36
N SER A 257 24.70 9.84 -8.43
CA SER A 257 23.40 10.50 -8.49
C SER A 257 22.26 9.48 -8.52
N LYS A 258 21.16 9.82 -7.85
CA LYS A 258 19.91 9.06 -7.91
C LYS A 258 18.89 9.83 -8.74
N LEU A 259 18.27 9.16 -9.69
CA LEU A 259 17.24 9.70 -10.56
C LEU A 259 15.91 9.03 -10.23
N ALA A 260 14.87 9.83 -10.02
CA ALA A 260 13.49 9.36 -10.09
C ALA A 260 12.77 10.03 -11.27
N ILE A 261 12.04 9.25 -12.03
CA ILE A 261 11.14 9.74 -13.07
C ILE A 261 9.73 9.32 -12.69
N GLY A 262 8.88 10.33 -12.51
CA GLY A 262 7.48 10.16 -12.16
C GLY A 262 6.58 10.33 -13.38
N PHE A 263 5.61 9.43 -13.51
CA PHE A 263 4.58 9.46 -14.53
C PHE A 263 3.22 9.52 -13.83
N LYS A 264 2.45 10.55 -14.10
CA LYS A 264 1.08 10.72 -13.62
C LYS A 264 0.13 10.57 -14.78
N SER A 265 -0.97 9.84 -14.59
CA SER A 265 -2.01 9.68 -15.60
C SER A 265 -3.39 9.58 -14.93
N VAL A 266 -4.44 9.59 -15.74
CA VAL A 266 -5.80 9.32 -15.28
C VAL A 266 -6.14 7.85 -15.53
N PRO A 267 -6.93 7.20 -14.66
CA PRO A 267 -7.33 5.80 -14.85
C PRO A 267 -8.07 5.57 -16.17
N PHE A 268 -7.79 4.45 -16.80
CA PHE A 268 -8.43 3.97 -18.03
C PHE A 268 -9.71 3.17 -17.75
N THR A 269 -9.78 2.52 -16.59
CA THR A 269 -10.89 1.67 -16.18
C THR A 269 -11.22 1.82 -14.70
N ASP A 270 -12.49 1.65 -14.34
CA ASP A 270 -12.94 1.65 -12.94
C ASP A 270 -12.53 0.37 -12.17
N ASN A 271 -11.95 -0.61 -12.84
CA ASN A 271 -11.43 -1.83 -12.22
C ASN A 271 -9.98 -1.61 -11.79
N ARG A 272 -9.76 -1.25 -10.53
CA ARG A 272 -8.44 -0.96 -9.96
C ARG A 272 -7.41 -2.07 -10.18
N MET A 273 -7.79 -3.35 -10.00
CA MET A 273 -6.89 -4.48 -10.26
C MET A 273 -6.47 -4.54 -11.73
N ARG A 274 -7.42 -4.36 -12.64
CA ARG A 274 -7.16 -4.39 -14.09
C ARG A 274 -6.26 -3.22 -14.51
N GLU A 275 -6.54 -2.03 -14.00
CA GLU A 275 -5.72 -0.85 -14.23
C GLU A 275 -4.28 -1.08 -13.77
N ASN A 276 -4.10 -1.57 -12.55
CA ASN A 276 -2.78 -1.89 -11.99
C ASN A 276 -2.02 -2.90 -12.86
N ILE A 277 -2.68 -3.96 -13.33
CA ILE A 277 -2.07 -4.95 -14.22
C ILE A 277 -1.67 -4.34 -15.56
N LEU A 278 -2.52 -3.47 -16.15
CA LEU A 278 -2.21 -2.78 -17.41
C LEU A 278 -0.99 -1.87 -17.28
N VAL A 279 -0.91 -1.11 -16.18
CA VAL A 279 0.25 -0.26 -15.87
C VAL A 279 1.51 -1.12 -15.74
N GLN A 280 1.46 -2.18 -14.93
CA GLN A 280 2.61 -3.09 -14.73
C GLN A 280 3.08 -3.72 -16.05
N LEU A 281 2.15 -4.24 -16.85
CA LEU A 281 2.49 -4.83 -18.16
C LEU A 281 3.13 -3.80 -19.10
N LEU A 282 2.59 -2.59 -19.17
CA LEU A 282 3.12 -1.53 -20.02
C LEU A 282 4.55 -1.16 -19.62
N PHE A 283 4.76 -0.84 -18.36
CA PHE A 283 6.09 -0.39 -17.89
C PHE A 283 7.12 -1.52 -17.91
N ASN A 284 6.73 -2.75 -17.56
CA ASN A 284 7.64 -3.91 -17.65
C ASN A 284 8.03 -4.23 -19.10
N LEU A 285 7.13 -4.07 -20.07
CA LEU A 285 7.46 -4.23 -21.50
C LEU A 285 8.40 -3.14 -22.02
N LEU A 286 8.29 -1.91 -21.51
CA LEU A 286 9.11 -0.80 -21.93
C LEU A 286 10.43 -0.72 -21.16
N PHE A 287 10.43 -0.94 -19.84
CA PHE A 287 11.55 -0.64 -18.95
C PHE A 287 11.94 -1.78 -18.02
N GLY A 288 11.18 -2.88 -17.97
CA GLY A 288 11.54 -4.05 -17.18
C GLY A 288 12.80 -4.75 -17.69
N TRP A 289 13.37 -5.60 -16.86
CA TRP A 289 14.65 -6.28 -17.13
C TRP A 289 14.71 -7.09 -18.42
N THR A 290 13.57 -7.51 -19.00
CA THR A 290 13.48 -8.19 -20.30
C THR A 290 13.34 -7.22 -21.49
N SER A 291 13.15 -5.93 -21.23
CA SER A 291 13.03 -4.92 -22.27
C SER A 291 14.35 -4.76 -23.04
N PRO A 292 14.32 -4.62 -24.38
CA PRO A 292 15.51 -4.30 -25.16
C PRO A 292 16.19 -2.99 -24.72
N TYR A 293 15.41 -2.01 -24.24
CA TYR A 293 15.97 -0.75 -23.73
C TYR A 293 16.75 -0.98 -22.44
N TYR A 294 16.17 -1.68 -21.46
CA TYR A 294 16.87 -2.02 -20.23
C TYR A 294 18.16 -2.78 -20.52
N GLN A 295 18.09 -3.85 -21.33
CA GLN A 295 19.26 -4.68 -21.67
C GLN A 295 20.39 -3.88 -22.31
N ASN A 296 20.06 -2.95 -23.24
CA ASN A 296 21.05 -2.10 -23.88
C ASN A 296 21.67 -1.12 -22.87
N TRP A 297 20.87 -0.45 -22.05
CA TRP A 297 21.36 0.50 -21.06
C TRP A 297 22.22 -0.17 -19.98
N TYR A 298 21.83 -1.37 -19.57
CA TYR A 298 22.61 -2.19 -18.64
C TYR A 298 23.95 -2.62 -19.24
N ALA A 299 23.96 -3.12 -20.49
CA ALA A 299 25.18 -3.52 -21.20
C ALA A 299 26.13 -2.34 -21.45
N GLU A 300 25.60 -1.14 -21.61
CA GLU A 300 26.37 0.11 -21.79
C GLU A 300 26.82 0.71 -20.44
N GLY A 301 26.46 0.12 -19.30
CA GLY A 301 26.78 0.61 -17.96
C GLY A 301 26.08 1.93 -17.59
N LYS A 302 24.97 2.26 -18.23
CA LYS A 302 24.17 3.46 -17.92
C LYS A 302 23.26 3.29 -16.72
N ILE A 303 22.83 2.06 -16.47
CA ILE A 303 22.02 1.63 -15.35
C ILE A 303 22.60 0.34 -14.77
N ASP A 304 22.20 0.00 -13.57
CA ASP A 304 22.54 -1.24 -12.89
C ASP A 304 21.30 -1.90 -12.27
N GLU A 305 21.47 -2.74 -11.26
CA GLU A 305 20.40 -3.47 -10.58
C GLU A 305 19.56 -2.57 -9.64
N SER A 306 19.93 -1.30 -9.45
CA SER A 306 19.20 -0.33 -8.63
C SER A 306 17.88 0.13 -9.27
N VAL A 307 17.66 -0.18 -10.56
CA VAL A 307 16.40 0.20 -11.24
C VAL A 307 15.21 -0.45 -10.56
N SER A 308 14.33 0.40 -10.03
CA SER A 308 13.04 -0.01 -9.47
C SER A 308 11.90 0.73 -10.16
N ILE A 309 10.73 0.10 -10.23
CA ILE A 309 9.52 0.69 -10.78
C ILE A 309 8.38 0.43 -9.80
N GLU A 310 7.84 1.48 -9.23
CA GLU A 310 6.70 1.42 -8.32
C GLU A 310 5.44 1.90 -9.00
N TYR A 311 4.34 1.20 -8.76
CA TYR A 311 3.04 1.42 -9.39
C TYR A 311 2.00 1.68 -8.31
N GLU A 312 1.38 2.84 -8.37
CA GLU A 312 0.29 3.20 -7.47
C GLU A 312 -0.95 3.60 -8.26
N VAL A 313 -2.01 2.84 -8.04
CA VAL A 313 -3.30 3.03 -8.71
C VAL A 313 -4.43 3.05 -7.70
N SER A 314 -5.19 4.12 -7.71
CA SER A 314 -6.39 4.33 -6.90
C SER A 314 -7.47 5.02 -7.76
N ASN A 315 -8.68 5.06 -7.28
CA ASN A 315 -9.74 5.87 -7.91
C ASN A 315 -9.47 7.38 -7.79
N ARG A 316 -8.55 7.79 -6.91
CA ARG A 316 -8.20 9.19 -6.64
C ARG A 316 -6.90 9.64 -7.31
N TYR A 317 -6.02 8.71 -7.63
CA TYR A 317 -4.69 8.98 -8.21
C TYR A 317 -4.18 7.77 -8.99
N SER A 318 -3.33 8.03 -9.96
CA SER A 318 -2.56 6.99 -10.66
C SER A 318 -1.19 7.54 -11.03
N PHE A 319 -0.15 6.88 -10.54
CA PHE A 319 1.22 7.27 -10.87
C PHE A 319 2.16 6.06 -10.92
N VAL A 320 3.27 6.25 -11.62
CA VAL A 320 4.41 5.33 -11.63
C VAL A 320 5.66 6.14 -11.31
N ILE A 321 6.49 5.65 -10.41
CA ILE A 321 7.81 6.23 -10.12
C ILE A 321 8.87 5.19 -10.45
N MET A 322 9.78 5.54 -11.35
CA MET A 322 10.93 4.74 -11.73
C MET A 322 12.17 5.38 -11.11
N THR A 323 12.89 4.65 -10.26
CA THR A 323 14.12 5.09 -9.61
C THR A 323 15.33 4.34 -10.12
N MET A 324 16.50 4.96 -10.08
CA MET A 324 17.77 4.34 -10.45
C MET A 324 18.98 5.14 -9.97
N ASP A 325 20.08 4.44 -9.76
CA ASP A 325 21.41 5.02 -9.61
C ASP A 325 22.04 5.22 -10.99
N THR A 326 22.57 6.39 -11.27
CA THR A 326 23.20 6.67 -12.56
C THR A 326 24.17 7.86 -12.50
N ALA A 327 25.30 7.73 -13.18
CA ALA A 327 26.25 8.84 -13.32
C ALA A 327 25.76 9.93 -14.29
N GLU A 328 24.74 9.62 -15.11
CA GLU A 328 24.24 10.54 -16.16
C GLU A 328 22.72 10.78 -16.02
N PRO A 329 22.20 11.31 -14.89
CA PRO A 329 20.76 11.39 -14.62
C PRO A 329 19.98 12.17 -15.69
N ILE A 330 20.52 13.28 -16.18
CA ILE A 330 19.89 14.10 -17.22
C ILE A 330 19.78 13.34 -18.55
N ARG A 331 20.82 12.58 -18.90
CA ARG A 331 20.82 11.77 -20.11
C ARG A 331 19.84 10.62 -20.02
N MET A 332 19.80 9.94 -18.86
CA MET A 332 18.85 8.84 -18.62
C MET A 332 17.41 9.32 -18.66
N SER A 333 17.08 10.46 -18.03
CA SER A 333 15.77 11.08 -18.17
C SER A 333 15.40 11.33 -19.63
N SER A 334 16.31 11.89 -20.42
CA SER A 334 16.08 12.14 -21.85
C SER A 334 15.82 10.85 -22.63
N LEU A 335 16.56 9.78 -22.36
CA LEU A 335 16.40 8.47 -23.01
C LEU A 335 15.04 7.84 -22.67
N ILE A 336 14.62 7.87 -21.40
CA ILE A 336 13.34 7.34 -20.97
C ILE A 336 12.19 8.13 -21.60
N ARG A 337 12.26 9.45 -21.62
CA ARG A 337 11.29 10.32 -22.30
C ARG A 337 11.23 10.04 -23.79
N GLN A 338 12.37 9.78 -24.43
CA GLN A 338 12.43 9.39 -25.85
C GLN A 338 11.71 8.06 -26.10
N VAL A 339 11.88 7.05 -25.22
CA VAL A 339 11.13 5.79 -25.32
C VAL A 339 9.63 6.05 -25.24
N MET A 340 9.18 6.85 -24.28
CA MET A 340 7.76 7.17 -24.10
C MET A 340 7.15 7.94 -25.27
N THR A 341 7.93 8.77 -25.98
CA THR A 341 7.46 9.55 -27.11
C THR A 341 7.69 8.88 -28.48
N SER A 342 8.61 7.90 -28.57
CA SER A 342 8.94 7.18 -29.81
C SER A 342 7.76 6.41 -30.39
N ALA A 343 7.68 6.32 -31.73
CA ALA A 343 6.74 5.43 -32.41
C ALA A 343 7.11 3.94 -32.26
N ASP A 344 8.39 3.65 -31.99
CA ASP A 344 8.91 2.27 -31.92
C ASP A 344 8.40 1.48 -30.73
N LYS A 345 7.95 2.15 -29.65
CA LYS A 345 7.36 1.47 -28.49
C LYS A 345 6.21 0.53 -28.84
N LYS A 346 5.40 0.87 -29.86
CA LYS A 346 4.31 0.00 -30.31
C LYS A 346 4.80 -1.32 -30.88
N ARG A 347 6.06 -1.38 -31.34
CA ARG A 347 6.69 -2.61 -31.87
C ARG A 347 7.07 -3.57 -30.74
N LEU A 348 7.23 -3.08 -29.51
CA LEU A 348 7.50 -3.92 -28.35
C LEU A 348 6.23 -4.59 -27.80
N LEU A 349 5.04 -4.07 -28.13
CA LEU A 349 3.75 -4.60 -27.68
C LEU A 349 3.27 -5.73 -28.62
N THR A 350 4.10 -6.75 -28.81
CA THR A 350 3.75 -7.96 -29.58
C THR A 350 3.03 -8.96 -28.69
N GLU A 351 2.28 -9.90 -29.28
CA GLU A 351 1.64 -10.99 -28.54
C GLU A 351 2.67 -11.83 -27.79
N GLU A 352 3.82 -12.12 -28.41
CA GLU A 352 4.89 -12.91 -27.80
C GLU A 352 5.51 -12.20 -26.58
N ALA A 353 5.79 -10.90 -26.67
CA ALA A 353 6.32 -10.13 -25.56
C ALA A 353 5.28 -10.01 -24.42
N LEU A 354 4.01 -9.79 -24.75
CA LEU A 354 2.92 -9.77 -23.79
C LEU A 354 2.76 -11.11 -23.07
N ASP A 355 2.79 -12.23 -23.81
CA ASP A 355 2.69 -13.57 -23.23
C ASP A 355 3.86 -13.88 -22.28
N LEU A 356 5.07 -13.42 -22.63
CA LEU A 356 6.24 -13.56 -21.78
C LEU A 356 6.07 -12.78 -20.47
N GLN A 357 5.62 -11.53 -20.53
CA GLN A 357 5.39 -10.70 -19.33
C GLN A 357 4.26 -11.27 -18.47
N LYS A 358 3.18 -11.74 -19.08
CA LYS A 358 2.10 -12.42 -18.35
C LYS A 358 2.61 -13.63 -17.59
N LYS A 359 3.47 -14.45 -18.21
CA LYS A 359 4.08 -15.61 -17.53
C LYS A 359 4.98 -15.21 -16.38
N ALA A 360 5.75 -14.14 -16.53
CA ALA A 360 6.59 -13.61 -15.47
C ALA A 360 5.75 -13.14 -14.26
N LEU A 361 4.78 -12.25 -14.50
CA LEU A 361 3.88 -11.74 -13.44
C LEU A 361 3.02 -12.86 -12.81
N TYR A 362 2.58 -13.83 -13.61
CA TYR A 362 1.84 -14.98 -13.08
C TYR A 362 2.72 -15.86 -12.19
N GLY A 363 4.00 -16.03 -12.54
CA GLY A 363 4.98 -16.73 -11.71
C GLY A 363 5.25 -16.01 -10.40
N GLU A 364 5.30 -14.67 -10.40
CA GLU A 364 5.44 -13.85 -9.20
C GLU A 364 4.19 -13.96 -8.31
N PHE A 365 3.02 -13.87 -8.91
CA PHE A 365 1.75 -14.11 -8.23
C PHE A 365 1.72 -15.48 -7.55
N LEU A 366 2.08 -16.57 -8.25
CA LEU A 366 2.10 -17.91 -7.65
C LEU A 366 3.09 -18.00 -6.48
N ARG A 367 4.30 -17.43 -6.61
CA ARG A 367 5.28 -17.39 -5.51
C ARG A 367 4.77 -16.62 -4.29
N SER A 368 4.01 -15.54 -4.51
CA SER A 368 3.46 -14.75 -3.40
C SER A 368 2.44 -15.51 -2.57
N LEU A 369 1.77 -16.53 -3.16
CA LEU A 369 0.81 -17.37 -2.45
C LEU A 369 1.45 -18.30 -1.39
N ASP A 370 2.75 -18.55 -1.50
CA ASP A 370 3.50 -19.40 -0.56
C ASP A 370 4.08 -18.63 0.63
N ASN A 371 4.01 -17.30 0.62
CA ASN A 371 4.43 -16.46 1.73
C ASN A 371 3.19 -15.89 2.45
N ILE A 372 2.95 -16.34 3.69
CA ILE A 372 1.74 -16.01 4.46
C ILE A 372 1.60 -14.51 4.71
N GLN A 373 2.70 -13.82 5.06
CA GLN A 373 2.67 -12.39 5.35
C GLN A 373 2.40 -11.59 4.07
N ASN A 374 3.09 -11.91 2.97
CA ASN A 374 2.87 -11.28 1.68
C ASN A 374 1.43 -11.54 1.19
N LEU A 375 0.95 -12.79 1.29
CA LEU A 375 -0.40 -13.14 0.86
C LEU A 375 -1.48 -12.34 1.61
N GLY A 376 -1.35 -12.18 2.93
CA GLY A 376 -2.30 -11.40 3.73
C GLY A 376 -2.31 -9.93 3.33
N SER A 377 -1.14 -9.32 3.16
CA SER A 377 -1.00 -7.92 2.72
C SER A 377 -1.55 -7.70 1.31
N GLN A 378 -1.21 -8.57 0.36
CA GLN A 378 -1.72 -8.49 -1.01
C GLN A 378 -3.24 -8.72 -1.07
N TYR A 379 -3.76 -9.64 -0.27
CA TYR A 379 -5.20 -9.85 -0.18
C TYR A 379 -5.94 -8.59 0.26
N LEU A 380 -5.45 -7.89 1.28
CA LEU A 380 -6.00 -6.61 1.75
C LEU A 380 -5.87 -5.49 0.72
N ALA A 381 -4.73 -5.42 0.00
CA ALA A 381 -4.49 -4.41 -1.02
C ALA A 381 -5.47 -4.51 -2.19
N TYR A 382 -5.79 -5.74 -2.62
CA TYR A 382 -6.64 -6.02 -3.78
C TYR A 382 -8.11 -6.33 -3.43
N PHE A 383 -8.48 -6.33 -2.14
CA PHE A 383 -9.87 -6.59 -1.76
C PHE A 383 -10.76 -5.38 -2.06
N GLU A 384 -11.56 -5.50 -3.11
CA GLU A 384 -12.49 -4.46 -3.55
C GLU A 384 -13.65 -5.06 -4.35
N ASN A 385 -14.90 -4.66 -4.05
CA ASN A 385 -16.09 -5.03 -4.82
C ASN A 385 -16.22 -6.56 -5.09
N ASP A 386 -16.03 -7.39 -4.07
CA ASP A 386 -16.03 -8.87 -4.15
C ASP A 386 -14.86 -9.47 -4.96
N LYS A 387 -13.94 -8.68 -5.49
CA LYS A 387 -12.66 -9.14 -6.04
C LYS A 387 -11.62 -9.26 -4.94
N THR A 388 -10.74 -10.23 -5.12
CA THR A 388 -9.64 -10.50 -4.18
C THR A 388 -8.34 -10.72 -4.95
N TYR A 389 -7.23 -10.75 -4.25
CA TYR A 389 -5.92 -11.04 -4.86
C TYR A 389 -5.91 -12.35 -5.68
N PHE A 390 -6.73 -13.34 -5.33
CA PHE A 390 -6.83 -14.61 -6.09
C PHE A 390 -7.46 -14.45 -7.48
N ASP A 391 -8.13 -13.34 -7.76
CA ASP A 391 -8.65 -13.04 -9.10
C ASP A 391 -7.56 -12.47 -10.02
N PHE A 392 -6.39 -12.06 -9.49
CA PHE A 392 -5.29 -11.44 -10.23
C PHE A 392 -4.85 -12.29 -11.44
N GLY A 393 -4.61 -13.58 -11.23
CA GLY A 393 -4.16 -14.46 -12.31
C GLY A 393 -5.16 -14.57 -13.46
N GLN A 394 -6.45 -14.55 -13.17
CA GLN A 394 -7.51 -14.58 -14.19
C GLN A 394 -7.60 -13.25 -14.94
N GLU A 395 -7.56 -12.14 -14.22
CA GLU A 395 -7.55 -10.80 -14.83
C GLU A 395 -6.32 -10.63 -15.73
N LEU A 396 -5.13 -10.95 -15.23
CA LEU A 396 -3.87 -10.88 -16.00
C LEU A 396 -3.95 -11.66 -17.31
N MET A 397 -4.40 -12.92 -17.27
CA MET A 397 -4.47 -13.75 -18.47
C MET A 397 -5.54 -13.28 -19.45
N SER A 398 -6.54 -12.53 -19.02
CA SER A 398 -7.61 -12.01 -19.88
C SER A 398 -7.21 -10.79 -20.70
N ILE A 399 -6.13 -10.08 -20.33
CA ILE A 399 -5.67 -8.88 -21.06
C ILE A 399 -5.19 -9.25 -22.45
N THR A 400 -5.61 -8.48 -23.45
CA THR A 400 -5.24 -8.69 -24.85
C THR A 400 -4.21 -7.62 -25.30
N SER A 401 -3.43 -7.93 -26.33
CA SER A 401 -2.52 -6.99 -26.97
C SER A 401 -3.26 -5.74 -27.51
N LYS A 402 -4.49 -5.93 -27.99
CA LYS A 402 -5.31 -4.79 -28.44
C LYS A 402 -5.63 -3.86 -27.27
N GLU A 403 -6.12 -4.41 -26.15
CA GLU A 403 -6.43 -3.64 -24.96
C GLU A 403 -5.20 -2.90 -24.41
N LEU A 404 -4.04 -3.58 -24.35
CA LEU A 404 -2.80 -2.95 -23.91
C LEU A 404 -2.36 -1.80 -24.83
N LYS A 405 -2.61 -1.90 -26.15
CA LYS A 405 -2.37 -0.81 -27.11
C LYS A 405 -3.35 0.34 -26.93
N ASP A 406 -4.62 0.06 -26.66
CA ASP A 406 -5.63 1.07 -26.39
C ASP A 406 -5.31 1.78 -25.07
N PHE A 407 -4.91 1.03 -24.04
CA PHE A 407 -4.40 1.56 -22.78
C PHE A 407 -3.17 2.45 -22.97
N LEU A 408 -2.16 2.01 -23.75
CA LEU A 408 -0.99 2.83 -24.05
C LEU A 408 -1.39 4.17 -24.69
N ASN A 409 -2.30 4.16 -25.65
CA ASN A 409 -2.74 5.41 -26.31
C ASN A 409 -3.43 6.35 -25.31
N HIS A 410 -4.31 5.81 -24.44
CA HIS A 410 -4.96 6.58 -23.38
C HIS A 410 -3.93 7.14 -22.41
N TYR A 411 -3.02 6.29 -21.90
CA TYR A 411 -1.99 6.67 -20.95
C TYR A 411 -1.13 7.83 -21.47
N LEU A 412 -0.64 7.72 -22.71
CA LEU A 412 0.18 8.76 -23.36
C LEU A 412 -0.57 10.06 -23.61
N SER A 413 -1.88 10.01 -23.85
CA SER A 413 -2.68 11.21 -24.11
C SER A 413 -2.95 12.04 -22.84
N ASN A 414 -2.84 11.39 -21.67
CA ASN A 414 -3.15 11.99 -20.36
C ASN A 414 -1.91 12.06 -19.45
N MET A 415 -0.76 11.59 -19.95
CA MET A 415 0.44 11.46 -19.13
C MET A 415 1.16 12.79 -18.93
N GLU A 416 1.48 13.06 -17.69
CA GLU A 416 2.44 14.08 -17.28
C GLU A 416 3.70 13.40 -16.73
N ILE A 417 4.88 14.00 -16.97
CA ILE A 417 6.18 13.41 -16.57
C ILE A 417 6.98 14.47 -15.81
N THR A 418 7.51 14.07 -14.67
CA THR A 418 8.45 14.86 -13.87
C THR A 418 9.76 14.10 -13.64
N ASP A 419 10.80 14.82 -13.31
CA ASP A 419 12.09 14.28 -12.86
C ASP A 419 12.42 14.85 -11.48
N PHE A 420 12.99 14.01 -10.63
CA PHE A 420 13.64 14.42 -9.39
C PHE A 420 15.03 13.80 -9.30
N VAL A 421 16.03 14.60 -8.97
CA VAL A 421 17.42 14.13 -8.93
C VAL A 421 18.06 14.46 -7.58
N VAL A 422 18.66 13.45 -6.97
CA VAL A 422 19.58 13.66 -5.85
C VAL A 422 21.01 13.64 -6.39
N PHE A 423 21.70 14.77 -6.27
CA PHE A 423 23.09 14.91 -6.72
C PHE A 423 24.06 14.73 -5.54
N PRO A 424 25.27 14.21 -5.79
CA PRO A 424 26.38 14.32 -4.84
C PRO A 424 26.67 15.78 -4.45
N LYS A 425 27.01 16.02 -3.18
CA LYS A 425 27.52 17.32 -2.71
C LYS A 425 28.94 17.56 -3.17
#